data_a9d964a3929a16388da9a5fbe4868275
#
_entry.id   a9d964a3929a16388da9a5fbe4868275
#
_cell.length_a   1.000
_cell.length_b   1.000
_cell.length_c   1.000
_cell.angle_alpha   90.00
_cell.angle_beta   90.00
_cell.angle_gamma   90.00
#
_symmetry.space_group_name_H-M   'P 1'
#
loop_
_entity.id
_entity.type
_entity.pdbx_description
1 polymer ?
#
loop_
_entity_poly.entity_id
_entity_poly.type
_entity_poly.pdbx_seq_one_letter_code
_entity_poly.pdbx_strand_id
1 'polypeptide(L)'
;VLHNPLHFDRYRQLGTTTPRDYAALFARIAKGELVSREASAEMLAILRQQHYNTMLTHDFPQYYLDCEETGAPELIWVASKSGSMNACRNDGGIVHTPYGEYVIVLMNKDFHDIIEYNEHPAMVYGARVSRMILDQVLACEGRLSLS
;
A
#
# COMPACT_ATOMS: atom_id res chain seq x y z
N VAL A 1 2.57 11.22 16.56
CA VAL A 1 3.81 10.92 15.83
C VAL A 1 4.94 10.95 16.84
N LEU A 2 5.47 9.78 17.15
CA LEU A 2 6.61 9.65 18.05
C LEU A 2 7.85 10.21 17.33
N HIS A 3 8.32 11.37 17.78
CA HIS A 3 9.59 11.94 17.36
C HIS A 3 10.74 11.08 17.94
N ASN A 4 11.00 9.94 17.30
CA ASN A 4 12.23 9.23 17.57
C ASN A 4 13.36 9.91 16.79
N PRO A 5 14.40 10.47 17.45
CA PRO A 5 15.50 11.15 16.76
C PRO A 5 16.21 10.28 15.73
N LEU A 6 16.14 8.95 15.86
CA LEU A 6 16.72 7.98 14.93
C LEU A 6 15.94 7.87 13.63
N HIS A 7 14.68 8.31 13.60
CA HIS A 7 13.80 8.25 12.44
C HIS A 7 13.51 9.62 11.82
N PHE A 8 14.27 10.65 12.20
CA PHE A 8 14.08 12.01 11.70
C PHE A 8 15.25 12.44 10.83
N ASP A 9 14.97 12.74 9.56
CA ASP A 9 15.94 13.36 8.67
C ASP A 9 16.08 14.85 9.02
N ARG A 10 17.20 15.23 9.63
CA ARG A 10 17.49 16.61 10.05
C ARG A 10 17.48 17.61 8.89
N TYR A 11 17.84 17.17 7.70
CA TYR A 11 17.94 18.03 6.52
C TYR A 11 16.55 18.28 5.87
N ARG A 12 15.68 17.30 5.92
CA ARG A 12 14.36 17.36 5.28
C ARG A 12 13.21 17.57 6.24
N GLN A 13 13.47 17.55 7.54
CA GLN A 13 12.47 17.64 8.61
C GLN A 13 11.35 16.60 8.49
N LEU A 14 11.67 15.43 7.95
CA LEU A 14 10.75 14.32 7.72
C LEU A 14 11.19 13.09 8.50
N GLY A 15 10.23 12.28 8.89
CA GLY A 15 10.50 10.96 9.45
C GLY A 15 11.17 10.06 8.42
N THR A 16 12.03 9.17 8.89
CA THR A 16 12.63 8.09 8.08
C THR A 16 12.04 6.76 8.51
N THR A 17 11.84 5.86 7.56
CA THR A 17 11.35 4.51 7.81
C THR A 17 11.98 3.52 6.82
N THR A 18 11.80 2.24 7.09
CA THR A 18 12.14 1.16 6.16
C THR A 18 10.88 0.51 5.62
N PRO A 19 10.92 -0.18 4.46
CA PRO A 19 9.77 -0.95 3.98
C PRO A 19 9.25 -1.94 5.03
N ARG A 20 10.14 -2.56 5.79
CA ARG A 20 9.79 -3.52 6.85
C ARG A 20 9.03 -2.86 8.00
N ASP A 21 9.49 -1.72 8.48
CA ASP A 21 8.84 -1.00 9.59
C ASP A 21 7.46 -0.49 9.16
N TYR A 22 7.38 0.00 7.91
CA TYR A 22 6.13 0.48 7.36
C TYR A 22 5.13 -0.67 7.15
N ALA A 23 5.60 -1.82 6.67
CA ALA A 23 4.77 -3.02 6.58
C ALA A 23 4.31 -3.52 7.95
N ALA A 24 5.17 -3.48 8.96
CA ALA A 24 4.80 -3.85 10.33
C ALA A 24 3.71 -2.93 10.89
N LEU A 25 3.72 -1.64 10.57
CA LEU A 25 2.67 -0.70 10.94
C LEU A 25 1.32 -1.11 10.34
N PHE A 26 1.27 -1.37 9.04
CA PHE A 26 0.04 -1.83 8.37
C PHE A 26 -0.45 -3.17 8.91
N ALA A 27 0.45 -4.11 9.17
CA ALA A 27 0.10 -5.41 9.74
C ALA A 27 -0.55 -5.28 11.13
N ARG A 28 -0.09 -4.34 11.95
CA ARG A 28 -0.71 -4.05 13.26
C ARG A 28 -2.08 -3.38 13.11
N ILE A 29 -2.26 -2.51 12.13
CA ILE A 29 -3.58 -1.93 11.80
C ILE A 29 -4.54 -3.05 11.40
N ALA A 30 -4.15 -3.92 10.46
CA ALA A 30 -4.97 -5.03 10.00
C ALA A 30 -5.40 -5.97 11.13
N LYS A 31 -4.51 -6.22 12.10
CA LYS A 31 -4.80 -7.08 13.25
C LYS A 31 -5.58 -6.39 14.37
N GLY A 32 -5.83 -5.09 14.28
CA GLY A 32 -6.46 -4.33 15.36
C GLY A 32 -5.54 -4.12 16.58
N GLU A 33 -4.22 -4.11 16.37
CA GLU A 33 -3.20 -4.07 17.42
C GLU A 33 -2.48 -2.71 17.52
N LEU A 34 -2.86 -1.73 16.69
CA LEU A 34 -2.25 -0.41 16.74
C LEU A 34 -3.09 0.52 17.61
N VAL A 35 -2.53 0.95 18.75
CA VAL A 35 -3.17 1.76 19.81
C VAL A 35 -4.30 1.02 20.49
N SER A 36 -5.43 0.80 19.82
CA SER A 36 -6.57 -0.02 20.24
C SER A 36 -7.24 -0.66 19.04
N ARG A 37 -8.17 -1.58 19.27
CA ARG A 37 -8.96 -2.21 18.19
C ARG A 37 -9.81 -1.19 17.47
N GLU A 38 -10.46 -0.30 18.21
CA GLU A 38 -11.32 0.76 17.68
C GLU A 38 -10.52 1.76 16.85
N ALA A 39 -9.37 2.21 17.36
CA ALA A 39 -8.47 3.12 16.64
C ALA A 39 -7.92 2.47 15.37
N SER A 40 -7.57 1.19 15.41
CA SER A 40 -7.11 0.45 14.22
C SER A 40 -8.21 0.32 13.18
N ALA A 41 -9.46 0.05 13.59
CA ALA A 41 -10.60 -0.02 12.68
C ALA A 41 -10.88 1.35 12.02
N GLU A 42 -10.79 2.44 12.77
CA GLU A 42 -10.95 3.79 12.24
C GLU A 42 -9.84 4.14 11.23
N MET A 43 -8.56 3.83 11.57
CA MET A 43 -7.45 4.01 10.64
C MET A 43 -7.65 3.21 9.34
N LEU A 44 -8.10 1.96 9.45
CA LEU A 44 -8.39 1.12 8.29
C LEU A 44 -9.49 1.74 7.42
N ALA A 45 -10.58 2.22 8.03
CA ALA A 45 -11.68 2.87 7.33
C ALA A 45 -11.21 4.14 6.58
N ILE A 46 -10.36 4.96 7.20
CA ILE A 46 -9.77 6.14 6.56
C ILE A 46 -8.86 5.74 5.39
N LEU A 47 -8.01 4.75 5.58
CA LEU A 47 -7.07 4.27 4.55
C LEU A 47 -7.79 3.66 3.34
N ARG A 48 -8.98 3.07 3.52
CA ARG A 48 -9.82 2.56 2.43
C ARG A 48 -10.42 3.66 1.56
N GLN A 49 -10.47 4.90 2.04
CA GLN A 49 -10.96 6.05 1.27
C GLN A 49 -9.90 6.66 0.34
N GLN A 50 -8.76 6.01 0.17
CA GLN A 50 -7.71 6.47 -0.74
C GLN A 50 -8.18 6.39 -2.20
N HIS A 51 -8.17 7.53 -2.89
CA HIS A 51 -8.58 7.66 -4.29
C HIS A 51 -7.42 7.69 -5.29
N TYR A 52 -6.18 7.73 -4.81
CA TYR A 52 -5.00 7.77 -5.69
C TYR A 52 -4.59 6.38 -6.15
N ASN A 53 -4.90 6.05 -7.39
CA ASN A 53 -4.56 4.78 -8.04
C ASN A 53 -3.28 4.92 -8.87
N THR A 54 -2.18 5.32 -8.23
CA THR A 54 -0.96 5.68 -8.95
C THR A 54 0.13 4.61 -8.94
N MET A 55 0.14 3.70 -7.98
CA MET A 55 1.13 2.63 -7.88
C MET A 55 0.47 1.32 -7.45
N LEU A 56 0.07 1.21 -6.18
CA LEU A 56 -0.35 -0.05 -5.59
C LEU A 56 -1.54 -0.67 -6.32
N THR A 57 -2.54 0.13 -6.69
CA THR A 57 -3.79 -0.31 -7.31
C THR A 57 -3.89 0.00 -8.80
N HIS A 58 -2.90 0.69 -9.37
CA HIS A 58 -2.96 1.18 -10.74
C HIS A 58 -3.26 0.09 -11.78
N ASP A 59 -2.59 -1.05 -11.68
CA ASP A 59 -2.75 -2.18 -12.60
C ASP A 59 -3.75 -3.23 -12.09
N PHE A 60 -4.44 -2.97 -10.97
CA PHE A 60 -5.48 -3.87 -10.50
C PHE A 60 -6.67 -3.84 -11.44
N PRO A 61 -7.34 -4.96 -11.68
CA PRO A 61 -8.56 -4.98 -12.49
C PRO A 61 -9.61 -4.08 -11.84
N GLN A 62 -10.02 -3.04 -12.55
CA GLN A 62 -11.04 -2.11 -12.06
C GLN A 62 -12.34 -2.83 -11.67
N TYR A 63 -12.68 -3.88 -12.38
CA TYR A 63 -13.81 -4.75 -12.08
C TYR A 63 -13.81 -5.32 -10.66
N TYR A 64 -12.65 -5.54 -10.05
CA TYR A 64 -12.57 -6.04 -8.69
C TYR A 64 -12.70 -4.95 -7.62
N LEU A 65 -12.35 -3.72 -7.98
CA LEU A 65 -12.30 -2.59 -7.07
C LEU A 65 -13.61 -1.77 -7.07
N ASP A 66 -14.36 -1.82 -8.17
CA ASP A 66 -15.55 -1.03 -8.38
C ASP A 66 -16.77 -1.94 -8.54
N CYS A 67 -17.52 -2.06 -7.46
CA CYS A 67 -18.70 -2.90 -7.40
C CYS A 67 -20.01 -2.09 -7.49
N GLU A 68 -19.95 -0.76 -7.49
CA GLU A 68 -21.14 0.08 -7.52
C GLU A 68 -21.91 -0.07 -8.84
N GLU A 69 -21.19 -0.16 -9.97
CA GLU A 69 -21.80 -0.34 -11.29
C GLU A 69 -22.40 -1.72 -11.51
N THR A 70 -21.81 -2.74 -10.89
CA THR A 70 -22.21 -4.14 -11.13
C THR A 70 -23.15 -4.70 -10.09
N GLY A 71 -23.29 -4.03 -8.93
CA GLY A 71 -24.01 -4.56 -7.78
C GLY A 71 -23.38 -5.83 -7.18
N ALA A 72 -22.17 -6.19 -7.61
CA ALA A 72 -21.45 -7.33 -7.08
C ALA A 72 -20.80 -6.98 -5.74
N PRO A 73 -20.60 -7.96 -4.84
CA PRO A 73 -19.85 -7.71 -3.61
C PRO A 73 -18.41 -7.32 -3.94
N GLU A 74 -17.85 -6.39 -3.21
CA GLU A 74 -16.45 -5.99 -3.31
C GLU A 74 -15.54 -7.20 -3.06
N LEU A 75 -14.88 -7.68 -4.09
CA LEU A 75 -14.03 -8.87 -4.02
C LEU A 75 -12.63 -8.53 -3.49
N ILE A 76 -12.13 -7.37 -3.87
CA ILE A 76 -10.82 -6.87 -3.48
C ILE A 76 -11.00 -5.43 -3.02
N TRP A 77 -10.43 -5.11 -1.86
CA TRP A 77 -10.30 -3.74 -1.43
C TRP A 77 -8.87 -3.46 -0.94
N VAL A 78 -8.49 -2.21 -0.99
CA VAL A 78 -7.17 -1.77 -0.59
C VAL A 78 -7.29 -0.61 0.38
N ALA A 79 -6.57 -0.73 1.48
CA ALA A 79 -6.39 0.35 2.45
C ALA A 79 -4.94 0.80 2.37
N SER A 80 -4.66 1.94 1.73
CA SER A 80 -3.30 2.36 1.40
C SER A 80 -3.00 3.81 1.75
N LYS A 81 -1.71 4.14 1.76
CA LYS A 81 -1.20 5.50 1.83
C LYS A 81 0.03 5.65 0.96
N SER A 82 -0.11 6.45 -0.08
CA SER A 82 0.98 6.85 -0.96
C SER A 82 1.76 8.05 -0.39
N GLY A 83 2.99 8.24 -0.88
CA GLY A 83 3.81 9.39 -0.58
C GLY A 83 4.86 9.61 -1.65
N SER A 84 4.91 10.82 -2.18
CA SER A 84 5.84 11.22 -3.24
C SER A 84 6.63 12.45 -2.83
N MET A 85 7.89 12.45 -3.19
CA MET A 85 8.80 13.58 -3.07
C MET A 85 9.76 13.57 -4.25
N ASN A 86 10.54 14.63 -4.44
CA ASN A 86 11.38 14.86 -5.62
C ASN A 86 12.05 13.60 -6.14
N ALA A 87 12.80 12.82 -5.51
CA ALA A 87 13.44 11.62 -6.01
C ALA A 87 12.94 10.34 -5.33
N CYS A 88 11.68 10.35 -4.88
CA CYS A 88 11.12 9.27 -4.07
C CYS A 88 9.64 9.05 -4.41
N ARG A 89 9.25 7.81 -4.63
CA ARG A 89 7.85 7.39 -4.83
C ARG A 89 7.59 6.15 -3.98
N ASN A 90 6.68 6.28 -3.06
CA ASN A 90 6.37 5.21 -2.12
C ASN A 90 4.88 4.98 -2.08
N ASP A 91 4.50 3.74 -1.88
CA ASP A 91 3.14 3.35 -1.59
C ASP A 91 3.15 2.11 -0.70
N GLY A 92 2.11 1.95 0.09
CA GLY A 92 1.98 0.79 0.93
C GLY A 92 0.57 0.66 1.48
N GLY A 93 0.17 -0.57 1.76
CA GLY A 93 -1.18 -0.83 2.24
C GLY A 93 -1.47 -2.27 2.56
N ILE A 94 -2.70 -2.47 2.96
CA ILE A 94 -3.34 -3.76 3.20
C ILE A 94 -4.21 -4.05 1.99
N VAL A 95 -4.03 -5.22 1.39
CA VAL A 95 -4.85 -5.70 0.29
C VAL A 95 -5.69 -6.87 0.81
N HIS A 96 -6.99 -6.72 0.72
CA HIS A 96 -7.95 -7.78 1.00
C HIS A 96 -8.29 -8.52 -0.28
N THR A 97 -8.41 -9.83 -0.18
CA THR A 97 -8.87 -10.71 -1.26
C THR A 97 -9.85 -11.74 -0.69
N PRO A 98 -10.62 -12.46 -1.52
CA PRO A 98 -11.47 -13.56 -1.05
C PRO A 98 -10.71 -14.67 -0.30
N TYR A 99 -9.38 -14.71 -0.46
CA TYR A 99 -8.52 -15.73 0.13
C TYR A 99 -7.73 -15.24 1.35
N GLY A 100 -7.95 -14.00 1.79
CA GLY A 100 -7.29 -13.39 2.93
C GLY A 100 -6.63 -12.05 2.61
N GLU A 101 -5.90 -11.54 3.58
CA GLU A 101 -5.27 -10.22 3.52
C GLU A 101 -3.75 -10.36 3.47
N TYR A 102 -3.12 -9.45 2.74
CA TYR A 102 -1.67 -9.27 2.78
C TYR A 102 -1.29 -7.80 2.86
N VAL A 103 -0.09 -7.54 3.34
CA VAL A 103 0.50 -6.21 3.37
C VAL A 103 1.58 -6.12 2.29
N ILE A 104 1.55 -5.03 1.55
CA ILE A 104 2.56 -4.71 0.56
C ILE A 104 3.08 -3.29 0.78
N VAL A 105 4.39 -3.10 0.67
CA VAL A 105 5.05 -1.80 0.73
C VAL A 105 6.08 -1.72 -0.39
N LEU A 106 5.96 -0.69 -1.20
CA LEU A 106 6.81 -0.39 -2.33
C LEU A 106 7.49 0.96 -2.08
N MET A 107 8.81 0.97 -2.03
CA MET A 107 9.61 2.18 -1.85
C MET A 107 10.64 2.30 -2.94
N ASN A 108 10.58 3.39 -3.68
CA ASN A 108 11.50 3.74 -4.75
C ASN A 108 12.17 5.07 -4.42
N LYS A 109 13.49 5.17 -4.66
CA LYS A 109 14.24 6.39 -4.41
C LYS A 109 15.43 6.54 -5.38
N ASP A 110 16.05 7.69 -5.31
CA ASP A 110 17.31 8.00 -5.99
C ASP A 110 17.23 7.95 -7.53
N PHE A 111 16.07 8.31 -8.11
CA PHE A 111 15.94 8.46 -9.56
C PHE A 111 16.12 9.92 -10.01
N HIS A 112 16.53 10.09 -11.25
CA HIS A 112 16.87 11.40 -11.82
C HIS A 112 15.65 12.22 -12.25
N ASP A 113 14.59 11.55 -12.73
CA ASP A 113 13.36 12.22 -13.12
C ASP A 113 12.53 12.54 -11.86
N ILE A 114 12.47 13.82 -11.53
CA ILE A 114 11.76 14.33 -10.36
C ILE A 114 10.34 14.81 -10.69
N ILE A 115 9.96 14.79 -11.97
CA ILE A 115 8.60 15.21 -12.38
C ILE A 115 7.58 14.19 -11.89
N GLU A 116 6.51 14.69 -11.32
CA GLU A 116 5.48 13.85 -10.75
C GLU A 116 4.35 13.64 -11.77
N TYR A 117 4.27 12.43 -12.30
CA TYR A 117 3.24 12.00 -13.26
C TYR A 117 2.98 10.49 -13.11
N ASN A 118 1.80 10.06 -13.51
CA ASN A 118 1.35 8.67 -13.26
C ASN A 118 2.17 7.62 -14.02
N GLU A 119 2.66 7.96 -15.21
CA GLU A 119 3.48 7.08 -16.04
C GLU A 119 4.97 7.10 -15.67
N HIS A 120 5.33 7.77 -14.58
CA HIS A 120 6.70 7.76 -14.09
C HIS A 120 7.18 6.32 -13.88
N PRO A 121 8.39 5.93 -14.37
CA PRO A 121 8.85 4.54 -14.32
C PRO A 121 8.76 3.90 -12.93
N ALA A 122 9.06 4.63 -11.87
CA ALA A 122 8.94 4.13 -10.50
C ALA A 122 7.49 3.77 -10.11
N MET A 123 6.50 4.51 -10.64
CA MET A 123 5.08 4.22 -10.43
C MET A 123 4.65 2.98 -11.23
N VAL A 124 5.00 2.95 -12.52
CA VAL A 124 4.66 1.83 -13.43
C VAL A 124 5.27 0.51 -12.97
N TYR A 125 6.55 0.51 -12.58
CA TYR A 125 7.18 -0.72 -12.07
C TYR A 125 6.57 -1.18 -10.76
N GLY A 126 6.28 -0.26 -9.86
CA GLY A 126 5.58 -0.56 -8.60
C GLY A 126 4.20 -1.16 -8.85
N ALA A 127 3.42 -0.58 -9.78
CA ALA A 127 2.12 -1.08 -10.18
C ALA A 127 2.18 -2.52 -10.73
N ARG A 128 3.14 -2.81 -11.62
CA ARG A 128 3.35 -4.15 -12.17
C ARG A 128 3.73 -5.16 -11.09
N VAL A 129 4.62 -4.81 -10.19
CA VAL A 129 5.01 -5.69 -9.06
C VAL A 129 3.79 -5.99 -8.17
N SER A 130 3.02 -4.97 -7.83
CA SER A 130 1.80 -5.12 -7.05
C SER A 130 0.80 -6.05 -7.74
N ARG A 131 0.59 -5.86 -9.06
CA ARG A 131 -0.29 -6.71 -9.86
C ARG A 131 0.19 -8.16 -9.90
N MET A 132 1.47 -8.41 -10.10
CA MET A 132 2.03 -9.77 -10.10
C MET A 132 1.81 -10.50 -8.78
N ILE A 133 1.94 -9.77 -7.66
CA ILE A 133 1.68 -10.32 -6.32
C ILE A 133 0.20 -10.67 -6.18
N LEU A 134 -0.70 -9.76 -6.59
CA LEU A 134 -2.14 -10.03 -6.58
C LEU A 134 -2.49 -11.27 -7.40
N ASP A 135 -2.01 -11.35 -8.64
CA ASP A 135 -2.27 -12.48 -9.54
C ASP A 135 -1.78 -13.80 -8.91
N GLN A 136 -0.61 -13.78 -8.26
CA GLN A 136 -0.08 -14.95 -7.57
C GLN A 136 -0.95 -15.34 -6.37
N VAL A 137 -1.40 -14.39 -5.55
CA VAL A 137 -2.29 -14.65 -4.42
C VAL A 137 -3.60 -15.27 -4.89
N LEU A 138 -4.18 -14.74 -5.97
CA LEU A 138 -5.42 -15.26 -6.54
C LEU A 138 -5.22 -16.66 -7.15
N ALA A 139 -4.15 -16.88 -7.90
CA ALA A 139 -3.84 -18.17 -8.53
C ALA A 139 -3.59 -19.29 -7.52
N CYS A 140 -3.00 -18.96 -6.36
CA CYS A 140 -2.73 -19.93 -5.29
C CYS A 140 -3.85 -20.00 -4.25
N GLU A 141 -4.97 -19.28 -4.44
CA GLU A 141 -6.05 -19.20 -3.45
C GLU A 141 -5.52 -18.85 -2.05
N GLY A 142 -4.57 -17.93 -1.96
CA GLY A 142 -3.91 -17.52 -0.71
C GLY A 142 -2.93 -18.55 -0.12
N ARG A 143 -2.76 -19.73 -0.74
CA ARG A 143 -1.81 -20.77 -0.30
C ARG A 143 -0.40 -20.46 -0.80
N LEU A 144 0.20 -19.40 -0.30
CA LEU A 144 1.60 -19.07 -0.57
C LEU A 144 2.49 -19.83 0.40
N SER A 145 3.15 -20.89 -0.06
CA SER A 145 4.27 -21.48 0.68
C SER A 145 5.51 -20.62 0.44
N LEU A 146 5.94 -19.89 1.44
CA LEU A 146 7.27 -19.30 1.46
C LEU A 146 8.26 -20.46 1.77
N SER A 147 8.76 -21.10 0.72
CA SER A 147 9.86 -22.06 0.84
C SER A 147 11.20 -21.33 0.99
#